data_2bfa6252cd4d241a54234479c07a79d4
#
_entry.id   2bfa6252cd4d241a54234479c07a79d4
#
_cell.length_a   1.000
_cell.length_b   1.000
_cell.length_c   1.000
_cell.angle_alpha   90.00
_cell.angle_beta   90.00
_cell.angle_gamma   90.00
#
_symmetry.space_group_name_H-M   'P 1'
#
loop_
_entity.id
_entity.type
_entity.pdbx_description
1 polymer ?
#
loop_
_entity_poly.entity_id
_entity_poly.type
_entity_poly.pdbx_seq_one_letter_code
_entity_poly.pdbx_strand_id
1 'polypeptide(L)'
;MPFAGYDMLIAAILATWFACTIRFHVPLADNLALRRRDLFGIVPDWRFFAPTPAKLDYHLLYRDRLADGTATDWTEVSVTPARRWYCCLWNPFRRDRKALFDLTTEIARIAVYDGAQYVPGSVAYLALLSYISALPRLPGSIMTQFCLMASDPSEVSKPPEPVIVSDTHWLEGYDA
;
A
#
# COMPACT_ATOMS: atom_id res chain seq x y z
N MET A 1 50.05 7.53 1.76
CA MET A 1 49.75 7.89 3.14
C MET A 1 49.31 6.61 3.84
N PRO A 2 49.90 6.21 4.97
CA PRO A 2 49.44 5.04 5.70
C PRO A 2 48.06 5.33 6.23
N PHE A 3 47.08 4.47 5.92
CA PHE A 3 45.78 4.51 6.54
C PHE A 3 45.92 4.44 8.04
N ALA A 4 45.37 5.34 8.78
CA ALA A 4 45.41 5.29 10.22
C ALA A 4 44.68 4.02 10.69
N GLY A 5 45.05 3.44 11.83
CA GLY A 5 44.50 2.16 12.30
C GLY A 5 42.97 2.13 12.44
N TYR A 6 42.33 3.29 12.66
CA TYR A 6 40.88 3.42 12.69
C TYR A 6 40.23 3.26 11.30
N ASP A 7 40.90 3.67 10.19
CA ASP A 7 40.37 3.47 8.84
C ASP A 7 40.32 1.98 8.49
N MET A 8 41.32 1.22 8.91
CA MET A 8 41.34 -0.23 8.74
C MET A 8 40.25 -0.92 9.59
N LEU A 9 40.00 -0.42 10.79
CA LEU A 9 38.93 -0.95 11.65
C LEU A 9 37.56 -0.69 11.04
N ILE A 10 37.30 0.53 10.55
CA ILE A 10 36.05 0.89 9.88
C ILE A 10 35.86 0.05 8.61
N ALA A 11 36.89 -0.09 7.79
CA ALA A 11 36.85 -0.92 6.59
C ALA A 11 36.50 -2.39 6.92
N ALA A 12 37.09 -2.93 7.97
CA ALA A 12 36.82 -4.31 8.43
C ALA A 12 35.37 -4.47 8.90
N ILE A 13 34.84 -3.50 9.65
CA ILE A 13 33.43 -3.52 10.11
C ILE A 13 32.48 -3.48 8.92
N LEU A 14 32.71 -2.56 7.97
CA LEU A 14 31.86 -2.43 6.78
C LEU A 14 31.95 -3.67 5.87
N ALA A 15 33.15 -4.24 5.69
CA ALA A 15 33.32 -5.47 4.92
C ALA A 15 32.59 -6.66 5.57
N THR A 16 32.67 -6.78 6.89
CA THR A 16 31.95 -7.82 7.64
C THR A 16 30.45 -7.64 7.52
N TRP A 17 29.95 -6.41 7.69
CA TRP A 17 28.52 -6.10 7.53
C TRP A 17 28.03 -6.40 6.10
N PHE A 18 28.82 -6.04 5.08
CA PHE A 18 28.51 -6.35 3.69
C PHE A 18 28.50 -7.86 3.41
N ALA A 19 29.50 -8.59 3.94
CA ALA A 19 29.52 -10.05 3.84
C ALA A 19 28.31 -10.71 4.52
N CYS A 20 27.90 -10.23 5.69
CA CYS A 20 26.67 -10.64 6.36
C CYS A 20 25.43 -10.37 5.50
N THR A 21 25.37 -9.21 4.84
CA THR A 21 24.28 -8.85 3.94
C THR A 21 24.20 -9.81 2.75
N ILE A 22 25.33 -10.10 2.09
CA ILE A 22 25.37 -11.10 1.00
C ILE A 22 24.94 -12.48 1.50
N ARG A 23 25.48 -12.92 2.62
CA ARG A 23 25.15 -14.23 3.23
C ARG A 23 23.67 -14.36 3.56
N PHE A 24 23.04 -13.25 3.97
CA PHE A 24 21.61 -13.19 4.30
C PHE A 24 20.71 -13.39 3.08
N HIS A 25 21.19 -13.02 1.87
CA HIS A 25 20.43 -13.09 0.62
C HIS A 25 20.61 -14.42 -0.13
N VAL A 26 21.68 -15.15 0.13
CA VAL A 26 21.86 -16.47 -0.52
C VAL A 26 20.87 -17.47 0.06
N PRO A 27 20.06 -18.17 -0.75
CA PRO A 27 19.04 -19.11 -0.29
C PRO A 27 19.67 -20.40 0.20
N LEU A 28 20.27 -20.40 1.41
CA LEU A 28 20.73 -21.59 2.11
C LEU A 28 19.80 -21.87 3.30
N ALA A 29 19.65 -23.16 3.64
CA ALA A 29 18.74 -23.62 4.68
C ALA A 29 18.99 -22.98 6.08
N ASP A 30 20.23 -22.57 6.37
CA ASP A 30 20.64 -22.03 7.68
C ASP A 30 20.35 -20.53 7.88
N ASN A 31 19.82 -19.83 6.88
CA ASN A 31 19.56 -18.39 6.97
C ASN A 31 18.45 -18.04 7.97
N LEU A 32 17.60 -19.00 8.33
CA LEU A 32 16.53 -18.80 9.31
C LEU A 32 17.08 -18.50 10.71
N ALA A 33 18.21 -19.12 11.09
CA ALA A 33 18.85 -18.88 12.38
C ALA A 33 19.49 -17.49 12.46
N LEU A 34 20.09 -17.03 11.35
CA LEU A 34 20.68 -15.70 11.26
C LEU A 34 19.60 -14.61 11.33
N ARG A 35 18.46 -14.82 10.65
CA ARG A 35 17.29 -13.92 10.67
C ARG A 35 16.67 -13.79 12.04
N ARG A 36 16.60 -14.88 12.80
CA ARG A 36 16.07 -14.86 14.18
C ARG A 36 16.97 -14.10 15.14
N ARG A 37 18.26 -13.93 14.85
CA ARG A 37 19.23 -13.19 15.66
C ARG A 37 19.30 -11.71 15.31
N ASP A 38 18.81 -11.28 14.17
CA ASP A 38 18.74 -9.88 13.79
C ASP A 38 17.51 -9.20 14.39
N LEU A 39 17.52 -9.06 15.73
CA LEU A 39 16.44 -8.45 16.51
C LEU A 39 16.24 -6.98 16.19
N PHE A 40 17.24 -6.30 15.65
CA PHE A 40 17.23 -4.86 15.38
C PHE A 40 17.08 -4.54 13.89
N GLY A 41 17.01 -5.54 13.00
CA GLY A 41 16.90 -5.31 11.56
C GLY A 41 18.10 -4.56 10.97
N ILE A 42 19.32 -4.79 11.51
CA ILE A 42 20.54 -4.09 11.09
C ILE A 42 21.01 -4.58 9.72
N VAL A 43 20.67 -5.84 9.36
CA VAL A 43 21.00 -6.39 8.04
C VAL A 43 19.91 -6.05 7.05
N PRO A 44 20.19 -5.28 5.97
CA PRO A 44 19.18 -4.90 4.99
C PRO A 44 18.58 -6.13 4.31
N ASP A 45 17.25 -6.27 4.32
CA ASP A 45 16.55 -7.30 3.54
C ASP A 45 16.15 -6.75 2.17
N TRP A 46 16.90 -7.11 1.14
CA TRP A 46 16.69 -6.68 -0.23
C TRP A 46 15.63 -7.51 -0.97
N ARG A 47 15.08 -8.54 -0.35
CA ARG A 47 14.01 -9.36 -0.93
C ARG A 47 12.74 -8.58 -1.18
N PHE A 48 12.61 -7.43 -0.53
CA PHE A 48 11.52 -6.50 -0.81
C PHE A 48 11.53 -6.00 -2.26
N PHE A 49 12.70 -6.03 -2.91
CA PHE A 49 12.89 -5.57 -4.29
C PHE A 49 13.03 -6.70 -5.33
N ALA A 50 12.96 -7.97 -4.92
CA ALA A 50 13.15 -9.10 -5.81
C ALA A 50 12.32 -10.31 -5.40
N PRO A 51 11.94 -11.21 -6.31
CA PRO A 51 12.14 -11.28 -7.75
C PRO A 51 10.94 -10.82 -8.59
N THR A 52 9.83 -10.50 -7.96
CA THR A 52 8.63 -10.00 -8.64
C THR A 52 8.20 -8.69 -7.99
N PRO A 53 8.58 -7.53 -8.56
CA PRO A 53 7.96 -6.27 -8.14
C PRO A 53 6.45 -6.38 -8.28
N ALA A 54 5.70 -5.68 -7.43
CA ALA A 54 4.26 -5.54 -7.61
C ALA A 54 4.03 -5.04 -9.05
N LYS A 55 3.41 -5.88 -9.89
CA LYS A 55 3.20 -5.57 -11.31
C LYS A 55 2.01 -4.65 -11.52
N LEU A 56 1.15 -4.52 -10.52
CA LEU A 56 -0.10 -3.78 -10.62
C LEU A 56 -0.10 -2.62 -9.63
N ASP A 57 -0.48 -1.46 -10.13
CA ASP A 57 -0.83 -0.30 -9.32
C ASP A 57 -2.34 -0.29 -9.11
N TYR A 58 -2.76 -0.06 -7.87
CA TYR A 58 -4.17 -0.01 -7.51
C TYR A 58 -4.63 1.43 -7.34
N HIS A 59 -5.75 1.76 -8.00
CA HIS A 59 -6.40 3.06 -7.94
C HIS A 59 -7.73 2.89 -7.22
N LEU A 60 -7.91 3.61 -6.13
CA LEU A 60 -9.15 3.64 -5.39
C LEU A 60 -9.95 4.86 -5.83
N LEU A 61 -11.15 4.62 -6.36
CA LEU A 61 -12.08 5.66 -6.77
C LEU A 61 -13.34 5.57 -5.93
N TYR A 62 -14.00 6.69 -5.69
CA TYR A 62 -15.33 6.72 -5.08
C TYR A 62 -16.24 7.69 -5.83
N ARG A 63 -17.51 7.49 -5.69
CA ARG A 63 -18.56 8.42 -6.10
C ARG A 63 -19.68 8.44 -5.08
N ASP A 64 -20.37 9.54 -5.03
CA ASP A 64 -21.51 9.72 -4.16
C ASP A 64 -22.81 9.79 -4.96
N ARG A 65 -23.91 9.42 -4.32
CA ARG A 65 -25.24 9.65 -4.82
C ARG A 65 -25.90 10.73 -3.98
N LEU A 66 -26.46 11.74 -4.64
CA LEU A 66 -27.15 12.86 -4.02
C LEU A 66 -28.62 12.52 -3.75
N ALA A 67 -29.25 13.30 -2.89
CA ALA A 67 -30.65 13.14 -2.52
C ALA A 67 -31.63 13.25 -3.71
N ASP A 68 -31.23 13.95 -4.78
CA ASP A 68 -31.99 14.04 -6.05
C ASP A 68 -31.86 12.79 -6.93
N GLY A 69 -31.09 11.79 -6.50
CA GLY A 69 -30.85 10.56 -7.24
C GLY A 69 -29.70 10.63 -8.25
N THR A 70 -29.08 11.80 -8.45
CA THR A 70 -27.93 11.94 -9.33
C THR A 70 -26.67 11.34 -8.69
N ALA A 71 -25.79 10.75 -9.51
CA ALA A 71 -24.48 10.27 -9.07
C ALA A 71 -23.40 11.27 -9.49
N THR A 72 -22.46 11.51 -8.61
CA THR A 72 -21.27 12.30 -8.94
C THR A 72 -20.32 11.50 -9.86
N ASP A 73 -19.41 12.21 -10.50
CA ASP A 73 -18.32 11.55 -11.22
C ASP A 73 -17.39 10.78 -10.27
N TRP A 74 -16.71 9.77 -10.84
CA TRP A 74 -15.72 9.03 -10.11
C TRP A 74 -14.53 9.92 -9.74
N THR A 75 -14.20 9.96 -8.45
CA THR A 75 -13.10 10.76 -7.92
C THR A 75 -12.05 9.80 -7.34
N GLU A 76 -10.81 9.95 -7.76
CA GLU A 76 -9.71 9.16 -7.21
C GLU A 76 -9.34 9.63 -5.81
N VAL A 77 -9.17 8.67 -4.90
CA VAL A 77 -8.71 8.93 -3.53
C VAL A 77 -7.23 9.26 -3.55
N SER A 78 -6.90 10.54 -3.56
CA SER A 78 -5.51 10.99 -3.49
C SER A 78 -5.01 11.02 -2.05
N VAL A 79 -4.20 10.05 -1.67
CA VAL A 79 -3.56 9.96 -0.35
C VAL A 79 -2.26 10.76 -0.29
N THR A 80 -1.91 11.46 -1.37
CA THR A 80 -0.63 12.15 -1.47
C THR A 80 -0.85 13.67 -1.37
N PRO A 81 -0.78 14.27 -0.18
CA PRO A 81 -0.67 15.71 -0.09
C PRO A 81 0.64 16.17 -0.76
N ALA A 82 0.66 17.41 -1.23
CA ALA A 82 1.84 17.99 -1.86
C ALA A 82 3.10 17.73 -1.01
N ARG A 83 4.12 17.15 -1.61
CA ARG A 83 5.38 16.84 -0.93
C ARG A 83 6.01 18.13 -0.42
N ARG A 84 6.10 18.25 0.90
CA ARG A 84 6.81 19.35 1.55
C ARG A 84 8.25 18.94 1.80
N TRP A 85 9.17 19.90 1.88
CA TRP A 85 10.61 19.65 2.04
C TRP A 85 10.97 18.80 3.28
N TYR A 86 10.18 18.90 4.37
CA TYR A 86 10.40 18.12 5.58
C TYR A 86 9.96 16.65 5.49
N CYS A 87 9.26 16.26 4.42
CA CYS A 87 8.82 14.88 4.23
C CYS A 87 9.98 13.90 4.01
N CYS A 88 11.21 14.40 3.76
CA CYS A 88 12.41 13.58 3.73
C CYS A 88 12.84 13.08 5.13
N LEU A 89 12.54 13.87 6.18
CA LEU A 89 12.87 13.52 7.57
C LEU A 89 11.67 12.92 8.31
N TRP A 90 10.50 13.48 8.10
CA TRP A 90 9.26 13.06 8.74
C TRP A 90 8.08 13.17 7.79
N ASN A 91 7.48 12.04 7.43
CA ASN A 91 6.28 11.98 6.60
C ASN A 91 5.09 11.46 7.43
N PRO A 92 4.23 12.34 7.96
CA PRO A 92 3.10 11.95 8.80
C PRO A 92 2.07 11.09 8.05
N PHE A 93 1.96 11.25 6.72
CA PHE A 93 1.00 10.54 5.88
C PHE A 93 1.47 9.14 5.44
N ARG A 94 2.67 8.73 5.86
CA ARG A 94 3.22 7.41 5.46
C ARG A 94 2.38 6.26 5.99
N ARG A 95 1.81 6.40 7.18
CA ARG A 95 0.97 5.36 7.81
C ARG A 95 -0.35 5.19 7.06
N ASP A 96 -1.02 6.30 6.75
CA ASP A 96 -2.32 6.29 6.06
C ASP A 96 -2.17 5.71 4.65
N ARG A 97 -1.12 6.11 3.93
CA ARG A 97 -0.80 5.54 2.63
C ARG A 97 -0.54 4.04 2.70
N LYS A 98 0.25 3.60 3.70
CA LYS A 98 0.51 2.18 3.89
C LYS A 98 -0.77 1.42 4.22
N ALA A 99 -1.59 1.95 5.12
CA ALA A 99 -2.86 1.32 5.48
C ALA A 99 -3.79 1.16 4.27
N LEU A 100 -3.95 2.19 3.45
CA LEU A 100 -4.74 2.10 2.22
C LEU A 100 -4.16 1.12 1.22
N PHE A 101 -2.83 1.12 1.03
CA PHE A 101 -2.16 0.16 0.17
C PHE A 101 -2.39 -1.29 0.65
N ASP A 102 -2.25 -1.54 1.95
CA ASP A 102 -2.46 -2.86 2.53
C ASP A 102 -3.94 -3.31 2.36
N LEU A 103 -4.91 -2.40 2.58
CA LEU A 103 -6.34 -2.67 2.39
C LEU A 103 -6.70 -2.96 0.92
N THR A 104 -6.24 -2.13 0.00
CA THR A 104 -6.52 -2.31 -1.44
C THR A 104 -5.89 -3.58 -1.98
N THR A 105 -4.67 -3.90 -1.54
CA THR A 105 -3.98 -5.15 -1.91
C THR A 105 -4.71 -6.38 -1.36
N GLU A 106 -5.21 -6.32 -0.12
CA GLU A 106 -5.97 -7.42 0.48
C GLU A 106 -7.31 -7.64 -0.24
N ILE A 107 -8.03 -6.57 -0.57
CA ILE A 107 -9.27 -6.66 -1.37
C ILE A 107 -8.97 -7.31 -2.74
N ALA A 108 -7.92 -6.86 -3.42
CA ALA A 108 -7.53 -7.43 -4.71
C ALA A 108 -7.15 -8.91 -4.58
N ARG A 109 -6.44 -9.27 -3.50
CA ARG A 109 -6.09 -10.67 -3.22
C ARG A 109 -7.35 -11.53 -3.05
N ILE A 110 -8.29 -11.11 -2.22
CA ILE A 110 -9.55 -11.84 -2.01
C ILE A 110 -10.32 -11.96 -3.33
N ALA A 111 -10.45 -10.87 -4.08
CA ALA A 111 -11.18 -10.86 -5.34
C ALA A 111 -10.62 -11.85 -6.35
N VAL A 112 -9.29 -11.96 -6.45
CA VAL A 112 -8.59 -12.82 -7.42
C VAL A 112 -8.54 -14.28 -6.96
N TYR A 113 -8.22 -14.56 -5.71
CA TYR A 113 -7.95 -15.93 -5.23
C TYR A 113 -9.16 -16.60 -4.58
N ASP A 114 -9.96 -15.85 -3.83
CA ASP A 114 -11.09 -16.41 -3.08
C ASP A 114 -12.42 -16.17 -3.83
N GLY A 115 -12.48 -15.13 -4.66
CA GLY A 115 -13.64 -14.73 -5.45
C GLY A 115 -14.26 -13.43 -4.97
N ALA A 116 -14.72 -12.62 -5.92
CA ALA A 116 -15.26 -11.28 -5.66
C ALA A 116 -16.47 -11.27 -4.70
N GLN A 117 -17.23 -12.37 -4.61
CA GLN A 117 -18.39 -12.51 -3.72
C GLN A 117 -18.01 -12.48 -2.23
N TYR A 118 -16.77 -12.79 -1.89
CA TYR A 118 -16.31 -12.79 -0.48
C TYR A 118 -15.77 -11.43 -0.02
N VAL A 119 -15.52 -10.52 -0.96
CA VAL A 119 -14.96 -9.20 -0.65
C VAL A 119 -15.85 -8.38 0.28
N PRO A 120 -17.20 -8.27 0.07
CA PRO A 120 -18.05 -7.44 0.94
C PRO A 120 -18.06 -7.88 2.40
N GLY A 121 -17.82 -9.17 2.70
CA GLY A 121 -17.71 -9.71 4.05
C GLY A 121 -16.35 -9.54 4.71
N SER A 122 -15.36 -8.98 4.03
CA SER A 122 -14.00 -8.87 4.56
C SER A 122 -13.81 -7.64 5.45
N VAL A 123 -12.89 -7.75 6.41
CA VAL A 123 -12.49 -6.62 7.27
C VAL A 123 -11.88 -5.49 6.44
N ALA A 124 -11.13 -5.84 5.37
CA ALA A 124 -10.53 -4.87 4.47
C ALA A 124 -11.58 -4.02 3.77
N TYR A 125 -12.69 -4.62 3.32
CA TYR A 125 -13.80 -3.90 2.70
C TYR A 125 -14.47 -2.93 3.68
N LEU A 126 -14.79 -3.39 4.90
CA LEU A 126 -15.42 -2.56 5.92
C LEU A 126 -14.52 -1.40 6.35
N ALA A 127 -13.23 -1.64 6.53
CA ALA A 127 -12.27 -0.60 6.87
C ALA A 127 -12.13 0.43 5.75
N LEU A 128 -12.11 -0.02 4.48
CA LEU A 128 -12.04 0.87 3.33
C LEU A 128 -13.33 1.69 3.19
N LEU A 129 -14.49 1.07 3.38
CA LEU A 129 -15.79 1.74 3.38
C LEU A 129 -15.85 2.81 4.47
N SER A 130 -15.43 2.49 5.69
CA SER A 130 -15.34 3.45 6.80
C SER A 130 -14.42 4.63 6.47
N TYR A 131 -13.26 4.37 5.89
CA TYR A 131 -12.35 5.42 5.45
C TYR A 131 -12.98 6.33 4.40
N ILE A 132 -13.59 5.75 3.34
CA ILE A 132 -14.26 6.50 2.29
C ILE A 132 -15.43 7.30 2.85
N SER A 133 -16.20 6.74 3.79
CA SER A 133 -17.32 7.43 4.45
C SER A 133 -16.90 8.67 5.24
N ALA A 134 -15.66 8.73 5.69
CA ALA A 134 -15.09 9.86 6.42
C ALA A 134 -14.47 10.95 5.52
N LEU A 135 -14.38 10.74 4.19
CA LEU A 135 -13.82 11.74 3.29
C LEU A 135 -14.73 12.99 3.17
N PRO A 136 -14.14 14.17 2.88
CA PRO A 136 -14.93 15.37 2.59
C PRO A 136 -15.86 15.16 1.41
N ARG A 137 -17.12 15.60 1.51
CA ARG A 137 -18.19 15.33 0.55
C ARG A 137 -18.91 16.58 0.09
N LEU A 138 -19.61 16.46 -1.03
CA LEU A 138 -20.54 17.47 -1.47
C LEU A 138 -21.78 17.50 -0.56
N PRO A 139 -22.33 18.69 -0.27
CA PRO A 139 -23.59 18.80 0.45
C PRO A 139 -24.71 18.04 -0.28
N GLY A 140 -25.50 17.26 0.47
CA GLY A 140 -26.58 16.46 -0.12
C GLY A 140 -26.18 15.04 -0.57
N SER A 141 -24.94 14.63 -0.36
CA SER A 141 -24.54 13.22 -0.56
C SER A 141 -25.20 12.33 0.50
N ILE A 142 -25.99 11.35 0.05
CA ILE A 142 -26.71 10.42 0.94
C ILE A 142 -26.15 9.00 0.90
N MET A 143 -25.53 8.60 -0.21
CA MET A 143 -24.93 7.28 -0.37
C MET A 143 -23.56 7.39 -1.03
N THR A 144 -22.73 6.38 -0.83
CA THR A 144 -21.40 6.27 -1.45
C THR A 144 -21.20 4.90 -2.08
N GLN A 145 -20.36 4.87 -3.09
CA GLN A 145 -19.91 3.66 -3.78
C GLN A 145 -18.42 3.82 -4.11
N PHE A 146 -17.65 2.75 -4.00
CA PHE A 146 -16.25 2.78 -4.40
C PHE A 146 -15.92 1.73 -5.46
N CYS A 147 -14.84 1.98 -6.18
CA CYS A 147 -14.30 1.09 -7.18
C CYS A 147 -12.79 0.97 -6.98
N LEU A 148 -12.28 -0.26 -7.00
CA LEU A 148 -10.86 -0.54 -7.05
C LEU A 148 -10.50 -0.92 -8.47
N MET A 149 -9.57 -0.17 -9.07
CA MET A 149 -9.04 -0.44 -10.40
C MET A 149 -7.58 -0.86 -10.30
N ALA A 150 -7.13 -1.69 -11.23
CA ALA A 150 -5.73 -2.09 -11.36
C ALA A 150 -5.19 -1.60 -12.70
N SER A 151 -3.96 -1.08 -12.71
CA SER A 151 -3.21 -0.74 -13.92
C SER A 151 -1.84 -1.44 -13.90
N ASP A 152 -1.38 -1.84 -15.09
CA ASP A 152 -0.02 -2.35 -15.26
C ASP A 152 0.87 -1.20 -15.77
N PRO A 153 1.82 -0.70 -14.96
CA PRO A 153 2.70 0.40 -15.38
C PRO A 153 3.64 0.00 -16.52
N SER A 154 3.79 -1.28 -16.83
CA SER A 154 4.58 -1.76 -17.96
C SER A 154 3.80 -1.67 -19.29
N GLU A 155 2.47 -1.67 -19.23
CA GLU A 155 1.56 -1.58 -20.38
C GLU A 155 0.82 -0.23 -20.43
N VAL A 156 1.54 0.85 -20.64
CA VAL A 156 1.00 2.24 -20.62
C VAL A 156 -0.20 2.44 -21.57
N SER A 157 -0.31 1.64 -22.61
CA SER A 157 -1.41 1.72 -23.58
C SER A 157 -2.70 1.04 -23.12
N LYS A 158 -2.64 0.21 -22.06
CA LYS A 158 -3.81 -0.50 -21.56
C LYS A 158 -4.51 0.35 -20.49
N PRO A 159 -5.81 0.64 -20.65
CA PRO A 159 -6.56 1.36 -19.62
C PRO A 159 -6.64 0.53 -18.33
N PRO A 160 -6.75 1.19 -17.14
CA PRO A 160 -6.99 0.49 -15.89
C PRO A 160 -8.23 -0.38 -15.95
N GLU A 161 -8.17 -1.58 -15.38
CA GLU A 161 -9.28 -2.53 -15.33
C GLU A 161 -9.92 -2.56 -13.93
N PRO A 162 -11.25 -2.65 -13.83
CA PRO A 162 -11.91 -2.74 -12.53
C PRO A 162 -11.65 -4.12 -11.89
N VAL A 163 -11.15 -4.12 -10.67
CA VAL A 163 -10.98 -5.32 -9.83
C VAL A 163 -12.28 -5.62 -9.11
N ILE A 164 -12.90 -4.60 -8.52
CA ILE A 164 -14.17 -4.69 -7.84
C ILE A 164 -14.88 -3.33 -7.84
N VAL A 165 -16.20 -3.37 -7.95
CA VAL A 165 -17.09 -2.23 -7.70
C VAL A 165 -17.95 -2.60 -6.50
N SER A 166 -17.98 -1.75 -5.46
CA SER A 166 -18.78 -1.99 -4.26
C SER A 166 -20.26 -1.82 -4.54
N ASP A 167 -21.08 -2.35 -3.65
CA ASP A 167 -22.47 -1.91 -3.56
C ASP A 167 -22.54 -0.44 -3.13
N THR A 168 -23.72 0.15 -3.26
CA THR A 168 -23.99 1.51 -2.79
C THR A 168 -24.36 1.45 -1.31
N HIS A 169 -23.67 2.22 -0.47
CA HIS A 169 -23.84 2.24 0.98
C HIS A 169 -24.38 3.58 1.45
N TRP A 170 -25.31 3.53 2.41
CA TRP A 170 -25.80 4.73 3.08
C TRP A 170 -24.70 5.40 3.89
N LEU A 171 -24.69 6.73 3.86
CA LEU A 171 -23.83 7.54 4.70
C LEU A 171 -24.49 7.78 6.05
N GLU A 172 -23.70 7.73 7.13
CA GLU A 172 -24.19 8.02 8.47
C GLU A 172 -24.80 9.43 8.55
N GLY A 173 -25.97 9.52 9.21
CA GLY A 173 -26.68 10.79 9.39
C GLY A 173 -27.87 11.01 8.46
N TYR A 174 -28.13 10.11 7.52
CA TYR A 174 -29.38 10.05 6.76
C TYR A 174 -30.17 8.81 7.21
N ASP A 175 -30.81 8.91 8.38
CA ASP A 175 -31.93 8.01 8.72
C ASP A 175 -33.10 8.35 7.80
N ALA A 176 -33.56 7.36 7.05
CA ALA A 176 -34.68 7.45 6.12
C ALA A 176 -36.02 7.64 6.85
#